data_c04a775f04bc754884d06d931c181589
#
_entry.id   c04a775f04bc754884d06d931c181589
#
_cell.length_a   1.000
_cell.length_b   1.000
_cell.length_c   1.000
_cell.angle_alpha   90.00
_cell.angle_beta   90.00
_cell.angle_gamma   90.00
#
_symmetry.space_group_name_H-M   'P 1'
#
loop_
_entity.id
_entity.type
_entity.pdbx_description
1 polymer ?
#
loop_
_entity_poly.entity_id
_entity_poly.type
_entity_poly.pdbx_seq_one_letter_code
_entity_poly.pdbx_strand_id
1 'polypeptide(L)'
;MLEANFADSNPLMDAWAAYNLKDYLTITVGQKQTFTNNREMIMHEKNLSMADRSIVSQYFSGTGRELGLFFESKLYLGKIALKPSIAITTGDGRNSFGSSSIDVDMGGLKYGGRLDVLPLGEFKSGNDGVGADFAREESPRLLVGGAMSYNDGASNKVGEGHGDFVLYDKEGDSKFPALRKIAADLLFKWQGWSIMAEYVNASATDLKGIYTKSTGDQPLQPEEIANYLNLGNGYNVQVGYLLKSGWGFDARFSKVKPEFKETETSPLW
;
A
#
# COMPACT_ATOMS: atom_id res chain seq x y z
N MET A 1 -10.83 16.99 2.57
CA MET A 1 -10.31 16.55 3.89
C MET A 1 -8.93 17.11 4.10
N LEU A 2 -8.60 17.48 5.33
CA LEU A 2 -7.25 17.83 5.75
C LEU A 2 -6.98 17.10 7.05
N GLU A 3 -5.88 16.37 7.14
CA GLU A 3 -5.43 15.65 8.34
C GLU A 3 -3.94 15.88 8.55
N ALA A 4 -3.53 16.11 9.80
CA ALA A 4 -2.15 16.38 10.17
C ALA A 4 -1.80 15.64 11.47
N ASN A 5 -0.55 15.16 11.54
CA ASN A 5 0.06 14.63 12.75
C ASN A 5 1.15 15.59 13.23
N PHE A 6 0.86 16.39 14.23
CA PHE A 6 1.80 17.41 14.74
C PHE A 6 2.98 16.83 15.55
N ALA A 7 3.00 15.53 15.79
CA ALA A 7 4.14 14.85 16.39
C ALA A 7 5.23 14.47 15.35
N ASP A 8 4.92 14.60 14.06
CA ASP A 8 5.82 14.29 12.94
C ASP A 8 6.52 15.57 12.45
N SER A 9 7.75 15.44 11.98
CA SER A 9 8.48 16.55 11.32
C SER A 9 7.79 17.01 10.03
N ASN A 10 7.07 16.12 9.35
CA ASN A 10 6.23 16.37 8.20
C ASN A 10 4.75 16.16 8.58
N PRO A 11 4.09 17.14 9.18
CA PRO A 11 2.80 16.93 9.83
C PRO A 11 1.64 16.60 8.88
N LEU A 12 1.71 16.97 7.60
CA LEU A 12 0.62 16.76 6.67
C LEU A 12 0.47 15.26 6.35
N MET A 13 -0.68 14.71 6.72
CA MET A 13 -1.05 13.31 6.44
C MET A 13 -1.92 13.23 5.17
N ASP A 14 -3.08 13.87 5.20
CA ASP A 14 -4.04 13.85 4.10
C ASP A 14 -4.44 15.28 3.73
N ALA A 15 -4.44 15.58 2.43
CA ALA A 15 -4.91 16.84 1.86
C ALA A 15 -5.53 16.54 0.50
N TRP A 16 -6.86 16.40 0.46
CA TRP A 16 -7.53 16.03 -0.78
C TRP A 16 -8.93 16.64 -0.90
N ALA A 17 -9.37 16.76 -2.14
CA ALA A 17 -10.74 17.10 -2.51
C ALA A 17 -11.34 15.99 -3.36
N ALA A 18 -12.60 15.65 -3.11
CA ALA A 18 -13.34 14.66 -3.87
C ALA A 18 -14.59 15.26 -4.50
N TYR A 19 -14.90 14.81 -5.69
CA TYR A 19 -16.08 15.17 -6.43
C TYR A 19 -16.83 13.92 -6.91
N ASN A 20 -18.11 13.82 -6.55
CA ASN A 20 -18.98 12.76 -7.02
C ASN A 20 -19.50 13.15 -8.41
N LEU A 21 -18.86 12.59 -9.44
CA LEU A 21 -19.27 12.85 -10.82
C LEU A 21 -20.63 12.20 -11.13
N LYS A 22 -20.87 11.04 -10.54
CA LYS A 22 -22.11 10.26 -10.59
C LYS A 22 -22.28 9.55 -9.25
N ASP A 23 -23.45 9.03 -8.96
CA ASP A 23 -23.74 8.26 -7.75
C ASP A 23 -22.83 7.03 -7.58
N TYR A 24 -22.27 6.55 -8.68
CA TYR A 24 -21.38 5.39 -8.75
C TYR A 24 -19.92 5.72 -9.02
N LEU A 25 -19.54 6.99 -9.22
CA LEU A 25 -18.17 7.39 -9.57
C LEU A 25 -17.74 8.64 -8.80
N THR A 26 -16.70 8.48 -7.99
CA THR A 26 -16.02 9.54 -7.27
C THR A 26 -14.62 9.76 -7.84
N ILE A 27 -14.27 11.02 -8.08
CA ILE A 27 -12.92 11.44 -8.45
C ILE A 27 -12.32 12.19 -7.28
N THR A 28 -11.14 11.79 -6.84
CA THR A 28 -10.39 12.46 -5.77
C THR A 28 -9.07 12.97 -6.31
N VAL A 29 -8.68 14.17 -5.93
CA VAL A 29 -7.38 14.78 -6.23
C VAL A 29 -6.71 15.21 -4.94
N GLY A 30 -5.41 14.97 -4.84
CA GLY A 30 -4.60 15.34 -3.68
C GLY A 30 -3.87 14.16 -3.05
N GLN A 31 -3.42 14.37 -1.82
CA GLN A 31 -2.71 13.37 -1.04
C GLN A 31 -3.66 12.61 -0.12
N LYS A 32 -3.72 11.30 -0.28
CA LYS A 32 -4.54 10.41 0.58
C LYS A 32 -3.92 9.02 0.65
N GLN A 33 -4.44 8.21 1.56
CA GLN A 33 -4.13 6.78 1.59
C GLN A 33 -4.59 6.11 0.29
N THR A 34 -3.64 5.43 -0.39
CA THR A 34 -3.93 4.76 -1.65
C THR A 34 -4.52 3.37 -1.42
N PHE A 35 -5.49 3.01 -2.24
CA PHE A 35 -6.11 1.68 -2.23
C PHE A 35 -5.27 0.61 -2.97
N THR A 36 -4.13 0.97 -3.56
CA THR A 36 -3.26 0.03 -4.30
C THR A 36 -2.34 -0.82 -3.40
N ASN A 37 -2.57 -0.78 -2.09
CA ASN A 37 -1.89 -1.56 -1.06
C ASN A 37 -2.77 -2.73 -0.56
N ASN A 38 -2.24 -3.52 0.39
CA ASN A 38 -2.99 -4.53 1.13
C ASN A 38 -4.07 -3.91 2.03
N ARG A 39 -5.04 -4.72 2.45
CA ARG A 39 -6.22 -4.29 3.21
C ARG A 39 -5.86 -3.52 4.47
N GLU A 40 -4.92 -4.00 5.27
CA GLU A 40 -4.51 -3.35 6.50
C GLU A 40 -3.94 -1.94 6.24
N MET A 41 -3.19 -1.75 5.14
CA MET A 41 -2.66 -0.43 4.78
C MET A 41 -3.74 0.54 4.30
N ILE A 42 -4.83 0.05 3.73
CA ILE A 42 -5.96 0.90 3.30
C ILE A 42 -6.77 1.38 4.51
N MET A 43 -6.80 0.60 5.60
CA MET A 43 -7.50 1.00 6.82
C MET A 43 -6.76 2.14 7.51
N HIS A 44 -7.54 3.13 7.99
CA HIS A 44 -6.99 4.18 8.82
C HIS A 44 -6.44 3.60 10.12
N GLU A 45 -5.36 4.18 10.67
CA GLU A 45 -4.65 3.69 11.86
C GLU A 45 -5.57 3.43 13.05
N LYS A 46 -6.51 4.35 13.32
CA LYS A 46 -7.51 4.21 14.41
C LYS A 46 -8.52 3.08 14.22
N ASN A 47 -8.58 2.48 13.04
CA ASN A 47 -9.53 1.43 12.67
C ASN A 47 -8.90 0.03 12.72
N LEU A 48 -7.63 -0.07 13.03
CA LEU A 48 -6.93 -1.34 13.17
C LEU A 48 -7.40 -2.07 14.44
N SER A 49 -7.40 -3.39 14.44
CA SER A 49 -7.69 -4.20 15.64
C SER A 49 -6.46 -4.32 16.54
N MET A 50 -5.26 -4.25 15.98
CA MET A 50 -4.00 -4.29 16.69
C MET A 50 -3.41 -2.87 16.83
N ALA A 51 -2.59 -2.65 17.86
CA ALA A 51 -1.93 -1.37 18.10
C ALA A 51 -0.97 -0.99 16.95
N ASP A 52 -0.33 -2.00 16.36
CA ASP A 52 0.63 -1.81 15.27
C ASP A 52 0.17 -2.53 14.00
N ARG A 53 0.61 -2.01 12.84
CA ARG A 53 0.48 -2.70 11.57
C ARG A 53 1.29 -4.00 11.55
N SER A 54 0.88 -4.96 10.73
CA SER A 54 1.61 -6.22 10.55
C SER A 54 3.02 -5.96 9.96
N ILE A 55 3.94 -6.89 10.22
CA ILE A 55 5.27 -6.85 9.59
C ILE A 55 5.18 -6.85 8.05
N VAL A 56 4.12 -7.42 7.48
CA VAL A 56 3.88 -7.39 6.03
C VAL A 56 3.61 -5.97 5.56
N SER A 57 2.69 -5.25 6.23
CA SER A 57 2.39 -3.86 5.91
C SER A 57 3.61 -2.97 6.07
N GLN A 58 4.37 -3.12 7.18
CA GLN A 58 5.57 -2.31 7.44
C GLN A 58 6.72 -2.60 6.47
N TYR A 59 6.87 -3.85 6.02
CA TYR A 59 7.95 -4.24 5.11
C TYR A 59 7.72 -3.74 3.67
N PHE A 60 6.47 -3.78 3.18
CA PHE A 60 6.16 -3.46 1.78
C PHE A 60 5.58 -2.06 1.58
N SER A 61 5.30 -1.31 2.64
CA SER A 61 4.70 0.01 2.55
C SER A 61 5.21 0.92 3.67
N GLY A 62 5.36 2.19 3.38
CA GLY A 62 5.69 3.20 4.38
C GLY A 62 4.43 3.71 5.07
N THR A 63 3.88 4.80 4.56
CA THR A 63 2.65 5.41 5.08
C THR A 63 1.40 4.98 4.33
N GLY A 64 1.55 4.38 3.16
CA GLY A 64 0.47 4.05 2.24
C GLY A 64 -0.19 5.28 1.59
N ARG A 65 0.40 6.47 1.75
CA ARG A 65 -0.14 7.73 1.22
C ARG A 65 0.60 8.16 -0.02
N GLU A 66 -0.15 8.68 -0.99
CA GLU A 66 0.34 9.13 -2.29
C GLU A 66 -0.36 10.42 -2.70
N LEU A 67 0.35 11.28 -3.39
CA LEU A 67 -0.20 12.45 -4.08
C LEU A 67 -0.63 12.02 -5.51
N GLY A 68 -1.87 12.31 -5.90
CA GLY A 68 -2.32 11.98 -7.24
C GLY A 68 -3.80 12.13 -7.51
N LEU A 69 -4.27 11.38 -8.52
CA LEU A 69 -5.65 11.26 -8.96
C LEU A 69 -6.17 9.87 -8.65
N PHE A 70 -7.37 9.81 -8.08
CA PHE A 70 -8.01 8.57 -7.68
C PHE A 70 -9.42 8.53 -8.25
N PHE A 71 -9.77 7.41 -8.87
CA PHE A 71 -11.09 7.11 -9.41
C PHE A 71 -11.64 5.91 -8.67
N GLU A 72 -12.76 6.10 -7.98
CA GLU A 72 -13.39 5.07 -7.16
C GLU A 72 -14.82 4.88 -7.65
N SER A 73 -15.19 3.65 -7.92
CA SER A 73 -16.54 3.33 -8.40
C SER A 73 -17.20 2.26 -7.53
N LYS A 74 -18.53 2.27 -7.53
CA LYS A 74 -19.34 1.28 -6.84
C LYS A 74 -20.48 0.83 -7.74
N LEU A 75 -20.46 -0.44 -8.07
CA LEU A 75 -21.39 -1.08 -8.99
C LEU A 75 -22.10 -2.24 -8.30
N TYR A 76 -23.28 -2.60 -8.77
CA TYR A 76 -24.05 -3.72 -8.22
C TYR A 76 -24.45 -4.71 -9.30
N LEU A 77 -24.24 -5.99 -9.01
CA LEU A 77 -24.75 -7.10 -9.78
C LEU A 77 -25.67 -7.94 -8.88
N GLY A 78 -26.94 -7.59 -8.86
CA GLY A 78 -27.88 -8.11 -7.89
C GLY A 78 -27.51 -7.74 -6.45
N LYS A 79 -27.20 -8.73 -5.61
CA LYS A 79 -26.74 -8.51 -4.22
C LYS A 79 -25.22 -8.31 -4.09
N ILE A 80 -24.48 -8.61 -5.16
CA ILE A 80 -23.02 -8.49 -5.17
C ILE A 80 -22.66 -7.03 -5.40
N ALA A 81 -21.84 -6.45 -4.53
CA ALA A 81 -21.25 -5.14 -4.77
C ALA A 81 -19.82 -5.31 -5.30
N LEU A 82 -19.49 -4.50 -6.31
CA LEU A 82 -18.17 -4.40 -6.93
C LEU A 82 -17.64 -2.99 -6.73
N LYS A 83 -16.41 -2.86 -6.24
CA LYS A 83 -15.76 -1.56 -6.03
C LYS A 83 -14.45 -1.49 -6.82
N PRO A 84 -14.51 -1.26 -8.15
CA PRO A 84 -13.31 -1.02 -8.94
C PRO A 84 -12.75 0.37 -8.64
N SER A 85 -11.43 0.48 -8.55
CA SER A 85 -10.72 1.72 -8.28
C SER A 85 -9.42 1.78 -9.08
N ILE A 86 -9.05 2.99 -9.55
CA ILE A 86 -7.82 3.25 -10.31
C ILE A 86 -7.14 4.47 -9.70
N ALA A 87 -5.81 4.44 -9.58
CA ALA A 87 -5.01 5.55 -9.12
C ALA A 87 -3.86 5.85 -10.09
N ILE A 88 -3.57 7.13 -10.28
CA ILE A 88 -2.38 7.66 -10.94
C ILE A 88 -1.75 8.62 -9.94
N THR A 89 -0.58 8.27 -9.43
CA THR A 89 0.10 9.00 -8.36
C THR A 89 1.54 9.30 -8.73
N THR A 90 2.20 10.14 -7.93
CA THR A 90 3.62 10.46 -8.16
C THR A 90 4.54 9.26 -7.95
N GLY A 91 4.17 8.31 -7.10
CA GLY A 91 5.05 7.20 -6.73
C GLY A 91 6.02 7.51 -5.60
N ASP A 92 6.06 8.77 -5.14
CA ASP A 92 7.03 9.30 -4.17
C ASP A 92 6.49 9.35 -2.75
N GLY A 93 5.33 8.73 -2.52
CA GLY A 93 4.70 8.73 -1.22
C GLY A 93 4.07 10.07 -0.84
N ARG A 94 4.10 10.38 0.46
CA ARG A 94 3.51 11.62 0.98
C ARG A 94 4.49 12.80 0.88
N ASN A 95 3.93 14.01 0.75
CA ASN A 95 4.64 15.29 0.74
C ASN A 95 5.65 15.43 -0.41
N SER A 96 5.44 14.72 -1.50
CA SER A 96 6.24 14.77 -2.72
C SER A 96 5.89 15.99 -3.58
N PHE A 97 6.03 17.20 -3.03
CA PHE A 97 5.75 18.46 -3.72
C PHE A 97 6.50 19.65 -3.09
N GLY A 98 6.69 20.69 -3.90
CA GLY A 98 7.32 21.94 -3.47
C GLY A 98 8.83 21.86 -3.29
N SER A 99 9.40 22.89 -2.66
CA SER A 99 10.85 23.04 -2.47
C SER A 99 11.47 22.05 -1.48
N SER A 100 10.66 21.39 -0.66
CA SER A 100 11.11 20.31 0.23
C SER A 100 11.25 18.95 -0.45
N SER A 101 10.74 18.82 -1.68
CA SER A 101 10.90 17.65 -2.54
C SER A 101 12.12 17.85 -3.47
N ILE A 102 13.27 18.17 -2.86
CA ILE A 102 14.51 18.43 -3.58
C ILE A 102 15.30 17.17 -3.94
N ASP A 103 14.92 16.06 -3.36
CA ASP A 103 15.55 14.78 -3.70
C ASP A 103 15.20 14.40 -5.12
N VAL A 104 16.22 13.94 -5.82
CA VAL A 104 16.12 13.65 -7.23
C VAL A 104 15.39 12.33 -7.41
N ASP A 105 14.06 12.38 -7.49
CA ASP A 105 13.34 11.32 -8.17
C ASP A 105 13.18 11.69 -9.64
N MET A 106 13.92 11.00 -10.47
CA MET A 106 13.83 11.05 -11.92
C MET A 106 12.90 9.96 -12.46
N GLY A 107 12.12 9.33 -11.57
CA GLY A 107 11.14 8.31 -11.91
C GLY A 107 9.91 8.88 -12.60
N GLY A 108 9.12 7.98 -13.14
CA GLY A 108 7.82 8.30 -13.74
C GLY A 108 6.69 8.30 -12.71
N LEU A 109 5.49 8.08 -13.20
CA LEU A 109 4.31 8.00 -12.35
C LEU A 109 4.09 6.56 -11.85
N LYS A 110 3.35 6.46 -10.75
CA LYS A 110 2.84 5.17 -10.26
C LYS A 110 1.41 5.00 -10.72
N TYR A 111 1.15 3.88 -11.35
CA TYR A 111 -0.17 3.46 -11.81
C TYR A 111 -0.65 2.28 -10.98
N GLY A 112 -1.90 2.29 -10.59
CA GLY A 112 -2.42 1.18 -9.83
C GLY A 112 -3.93 1.04 -9.93
N GLY A 113 -4.40 -0.15 -9.59
CA GLY A 113 -5.81 -0.47 -9.55
C GLY A 113 -6.13 -1.46 -8.46
N ARG A 114 -7.40 -1.45 -8.05
CA ARG A 114 -7.96 -2.38 -7.07
C ARG A 114 -9.38 -2.78 -7.47
N LEU A 115 -9.72 -4.02 -7.23
CA LEU A 115 -11.09 -4.49 -7.28
C LEU A 115 -11.44 -5.14 -5.95
N ASP A 116 -12.45 -4.62 -5.27
CA ASP A 116 -13.10 -5.26 -4.13
C ASP A 116 -14.44 -5.86 -4.57
N VAL A 117 -14.67 -7.11 -4.23
CA VAL A 117 -15.90 -7.87 -4.49
C VAL A 117 -16.53 -8.24 -3.15
N LEU A 118 -17.80 -7.90 -2.96
CA LEU A 118 -18.60 -8.21 -1.79
C LEU A 118 -19.71 -9.22 -2.17
N PRO A 119 -19.39 -10.53 -2.23
CA PRO A 119 -20.31 -11.54 -2.76
C PRO A 119 -21.52 -11.80 -1.89
N LEU A 120 -21.43 -11.50 -0.59
CA LEU A 120 -22.52 -11.67 0.37
C LEU A 120 -23.27 -10.37 0.67
N GLY A 121 -23.09 -9.36 -0.22
CA GLY A 121 -23.62 -8.02 -0.05
C GLY A 121 -22.76 -7.14 0.84
N GLU A 122 -23.17 -5.89 1.01
CA GLU A 122 -22.40 -4.90 1.75
C GLU A 122 -22.42 -5.14 3.26
N PHE A 123 -21.36 -4.71 3.91
CA PHE A 123 -21.29 -4.60 5.36
C PHE A 123 -22.20 -3.47 5.86
N LYS A 124 -22.57 -3.49 7.12
CA LYS A 124 -23.17 -2.32 7.79
C LYS A 124 -22.23 -1.12 7.60
N SER A 125 -22.80 0.09 7.56
CA SER A 125 -22.05 1.31 7.20
C SER A 125 -20.72 1.44 7.94
N GLY A 126 -19.63 1.53 7.18
CA GLY A 126 -18.26 1.69 7.67
C GLY A 126 -17.61 0.44 8.25
N ASN A 127 -18.33 -0.68 8.39
CA ASN A 127 -17.77 -1.88 9.01
C ASN A 127 -16.76 -2.63 8.12
N ASP A 128 -16.72 -2.35 6.82
CA ASP A 128 -15.69 -2.84 5.88
C ASP A 128 -14.36 -2.08 5.97
N GLY A 129 -14.36 -0.91 6.61
CA GLY A 129 -13.19 -0.06 6.83
C GLY A 129 -12.51 -0.20 8.19
N VAL A 130 -12.94 -1.14 9.04
CA VAL A 130 -12.40 -1.36 10.40
C VAL A 130 -11.95 -2.81 10.57
N GLY A 131 -11.01 -3.08 11.45
CA GLY A 131 -10.49 -4.44 11.69
C GLY A 131 -11.52 -5.34 12.40
N ALA A 132 -12.05 -4.91 13.55
CA ALA A 132 -13.00 -5.69 14.34
C ALA A 132 -14.44 -5.54 13.81
N ASP A 133 -15.31 -6.51 14.17
CA ASP A 133 -16.73 -6.47 13.83
C ASP A 133 -17.54 -5.66 14.85
N PHE A 134 -17.30 -4.32 14.92
CA PHE A 134 -18.00 -3.43 15.84
C PHE A 134 -19.49 -3.34 15.57
N ALA A 135 -19.90 -3.44 14.30
CA ALA A 135 -21.32 -3.39 13.92
C ALA A 135 -22.06 -4.71 14.19
N ARG A 136 -21.34 -5.77 14.57
CA ARG A 136 -21.86 -7.11 14.80
C ARG A 136 -22.80 -7.55 13.68
N GLU A 137 -22.20 -7.82 12.51
CA GLU A 137 -22.95 -8.26 11.33
C GLU A 137 -23.87 -9.44 11.67
N GLU A 138 -25.16 -9.27 11.41
CA GLU A 138 -26.18 -10.28 11.75
C GLU A 138 -26.11 -11.51 10.82
N SER A 139 -25.66 -11.30 9.60
CA SER A 139 -25.38 -12.32 8.59
C SER A 139 -23.92 -12.27 8.18
N PRO A 140 -23.34 -13.40 7.75
CA PRO A 140 -21.96 -13.41 7.25
C PRO A 140 -21.74 -12.36 6.16
N ARG A 141 -20.66 -11.62 6.27
CA ARG A 141 -20.19 -10.66 5.26
C ARG A 141 -18.78 -11.01 4.84
N LEU A 142 -18.54 -10.91 3.56
CA LEU A 142 -17.23 -11.23 2.95
C LEU A 142 -16.89 -10.14 1.95
N LEU A 143 -15.64 -9.67 2.02
CA LEU A 143 -15.01 -8.87 1.00
C LEU A 143 -13.77 -9.63 0.54
N VAL A 144 -13.60 -9.76 -0.78
CA VAL A 144 -12.38 -10.28 -1.42
C VAL A 144 -11.82 -9.17 -2.27
N GLY A 145 -10.57 -8.80 -2.03
CA GLY A 145 -9.89 -7.71 -2.70
C GLY A 145 -8.63 -8.15 -3.43
N GLY A 146 -8.35 -7.48 -4.53
CA GLY A 146 -7.08 -7.61 -5.25
C GLY A 146 -6.61 -6.24 -5.73
N ALA A 147 -5.32 -5.97 -5.57
CA ALA A 147 -4.70 -4.73 -6.02
C ALA A 147 -3.40 -5.01 -6.76
N MET A 148 -3.06 -4.13 -7.68
CA MET A 148 -1.77 -4.11 -8.38
C MET A 148 -1.33 -2.66 -8.55
N SER A 149 -0.02 -2.43 -8.42
CA SER A 149 0.60 -1.14 -8.78
C SER A 149 1.92 -1.36 -9.50
N TYR A 150 2.26 -0.40 -10.34
CA TYR A 150 3.54 -0.27 -11.05
C TYR A 150 4.04 1.15 -10.84
N ASN A 151 5.19 1.27 -10.17
CA ASN A 151 5.89 2.54 -9.95
C ASN A 151 7.07 2.60 -10.93
N ASP A 152 7.02 3.56 -11.85
CA ASP A 152 8.03 3.75 -12.89
C ASP A 152 9.21 4.54 -12.31
N GLY A 153 10.23 3.81 -11.86
CA GLY A 153 11.43 4.40 -11.28
C GLY A 153 11.34 4.62 -9.77
N ALA A 154 11.41 3.54 -8.98
CA ALA A 154 11.42 3.64 -7.53
C ALA A 154 12.82 3.95 -6.99
N SER A 155 12.96 5.01 -6.20
CA SER A 155 14.18 5.45 -5.51
C SER A 155 14.09 5.36 -3.98
N ASN A 156 13.08 4.65 -3.46
CA ASN A 156 12.85 4.38 -2.04
C ASN A 156 12.59 2.90 -1.82
N LYS A 157 13.05 2.37 -0.68
CA LYS A 157 12.97 0.93 -0.33
C LYS A 157 11.60 0.28 -0.54
N VAL A 158 10.53 1.02 -0.28
CA VAL A 158 9.15 0.51 -0.40
C VAL A 158 8.39 1.14 -1.57
N GLY A 159 9.05 2.00 -2.37
CA GLY A 159 8.42 2.73 -3.47
C GLY A 159 7.29 3.66 -3.01
N GLU A 160 7.49 4.31 -1.88
CA GLU A 160 6.59 5.32 -1.28
C GLU A 160 7.41 6.49 -0.71
N GLY A 161 8.38 6.94 -1.45
CA GLY A 161 9.32 8.01 -1.17
C GLY A 161 10.31 8.11 -2.30
N HIS A 162 11.25 9.04 -2.19
CA HIS A 162 12.32 9.24 -3.16
C HIS A 162 13.63 9.62 -2.45
N GLY A 163 14.76 9.45 -3.15
CA GLY A 163 16.06 9.89 -2.68
C GLY A 163 16.77 9.01 -1.65
N ASP A 164 16.25 7.81 -1.32
CA ASP A 164 16.95 6.89 -0.40
C ASP A 164 18.23 6.34 -1.03
N PHE A 165 18.26 6.23 -2.36
CA PHE A 165 19.42 5.77 -3.12
C PHE A 165 19.43 6.35 -4.53
N VAL A 166 20.61 6.34 -5.16
CA VAL A 166 20.78 6.70 -6.56
C VAL A 166 21.43 5.53 -7.29
N LEU A 167 20.86 5.16 -8.43
CA LEU A 167 21.41 4.21 -9.39
C LEU A 167 21.58 4.93 -10.73
N TYR A 168 22.38 4.37 -11.62
CA TYR A 168 22.84 5.06 -12.83
C TYR A 168 22.62 4.22 -14.07
N ASP A 169 22.55 4.87 -15.21
CA ASP A 169 22.74 4.23 -16.50
C ASP A 169 24.25 4.12 -16.85
N LYS A 170 24.54 3.66 -18.07
CA LYS A 170 25.91 3.51 -18.55
C LYS A 170 26.63 4.85 -18.78
N GLU A 171 25.88 5.87 -19.05
CA GLU A 171 26.33 7.24 -19.30
C GLU A 171 26.59 8.01 -17.99
N GLY A 172 26.14 7.47 -16.85
CA GLY A 172 26.27 8.06 -15.53
C GLY A 172 25.09 8.95 -15.12
N ASP A 173 24.02 8.96 -15.91
CA ASP A 173 22.78 9.63 -15.57
C ASP A 173 21.95 8.78 -14.61
N SER A 174 21.14 9.42 -13.78
CA SER A 174 20.28 8.73 -12.80
C SER A 174 19.26 7.82 -13.49
N LYS A 175 19.21 6.55 -13.06
CA LYS A 175 18.26 5.55 -13.57
C LYS A 175 17.79 4.63 -12.46
N PHE A 176 16.48 4.47 -12.33
CA PHE A 176 15.86 3.71 -11.25
C PHE A 176 15.11 2.47 -11.77
N PRO A 177 15.06 1.38 -10.98
CA PRO A 177 14.25 0.23 -11.30
C PRO A 177 12.76 0.54 -11.13
N ALA A 178 11.91 -0.11 -11.90
CA ALA A 178 10.48 -0.05 -11.64
C ALA A 178 10.09 -1.07 -10.56
N LEU A 179 9.15 -0.67 -9.68
CA LEU A 179 8.63 -1.51 -8.60
C LEU A 179 7.18 -1.90 -8.89
N ARG A 180 6.94 -3.21 -8.98
CA ARG A 180 5.61 -3.78 -9.09
C ARG A 180 5.18 -4.39 -7.76
N LYS A 181 3.99 -4.02 -7.27
CA LYS A 181 3.36 -4.66 -6.11
C LYS A 181 2.03 -5.30 -6.53
N ILE A 182 1.75 -6.47 -5.96
CA ILE A 182 0.46 -7.15 -6.07
C ILE A 182 0.00 -7.46 -4.64
N ALA A 183 -1.26 -7.19 -4.34
CA ALA A 183 -1.89 -7.58 -3.10
C ALA A 183 -3.17 -8.35 -3.37
N ALA A 184 -3.43 -9.37 -2.56
CA ALA A 184 -4.71 -10.05 -2.50
C ALA A 184 -5.13 -10.15 -1.04
N ASP A 185 -6.39 -9.91 -0.76
CA ASP A 185 -6.88 -9.88 0.61
C ASP A 185 -8.33 -10.34 0.73
N LEU A 186 -8.72 -10.71 1.93
CA LEU A 186 -10.09 -10.95 2.31
C LEU A 186 -10.39 -10.36 3.68
N LEU A 187 -11.64 -9.94 3.88
CA LEU A 187 -12.19 -9.54 5.16
C LEU A 187 -13.53 -10.24 5.35
N PHE A 188 -13.63 -11.03 6.40
CA PHE A 188 -14.86 -11.71 6.81
C PHE A 188 -15.34 -11.20 8.16
N LYS A 189 -16.65 -10.97 8.31
CA LYS A 189 -17.26 -10.56 9.59
C LYS A 189 -18.61 -11.23 9.80
N TRP A 190 -18.84 -11.63 11.06
CA TRP A 190 -20.10 -12.22 11.49
C TRP A 190 -20.22 -12.30 13.00
N GLN A 191 -21.25 -11.70 13.58
CA GLN A 191 -21.63 -11.78 15.01
C GLN A 191 -20.48 -11.51 16.00
N GLY A 192 -19.60 -10.58 15.67
CA GLY A 192 -18.44 -10.21 16.46
C GLY A 192 -17.14 -10.89 16.02
N TRP A 193 -17.20 -11.92 15.18
CA TRP A 193 -16.01 -12.48 14.54
C TRP A 193 -15.52 -11.58 13.42
N SER A 194 -14.21 -11.43 13.34
CA SER A 194 -13.52 -10.80 12.23
C SER A 194 -12.32 -11.64 11.81
N ILE A 195 -12.17 -11.85 10.49
CA ILE A 195 -11.00 -12.53 9.91
C ILE A 195 -10.51 -11.67 8.78
N MET A 196 -9.22 -11.31 8.80
CA MET A 196 -8.52 -10.66 7.70
C MET A 196 -7.36 -11.54 7.29
N ALA A 197 -7.24 -11.83 6.00
CA ALA A 197 -6.08 -12.51 5.45
C ALA A 197 -5.56 -11.73 4.24
N GLU A 198 -4.24 -11.66 4.10
CA GLU A 198 -3.57 -10.83 3.12
C GLU A 198 -2.35 -11.54 2.56
N TYR A 199 -2.11 -11.34 1.29
CA TYR A 199 -0.91 -11.69 0.57
C TYR A 199 -0.38 -10.45 -0.15
N VAL A 200 0.92 -10.23 -0.08
CA VAL A 200 1.61 -9.17 -0.83
C VAL A 200 2.81 -9.78 -1.55
N ASN A 201 3.02 -9.39 -2.78
CA ASN A 201 4.24 -9.63 -3.53
C ASN A 201 4.76 -8.31 -4.07
N ALA A 202 6.06 -8.06 -3.86
CA ALA A 202 6.78 -6.95 -4.48
C ALA A 202 7.93 -7.50 -5.31
N SER A 203 8.09 -7.00 -6.53
CA SER A 203 9.14 -7.40 -7.46
C SER A 203 9.67 -6.19 -8.22
N ALA A 204 10.98 -6.15 -8.46
CA ALA A 204 11.61 -5.13 -9.30
C ALA A 204 11.60 -5.58 -10.77
N THR A 205 11.44 -4.62 -11.67
CA THR A 205 11.53 -4.79 -13.12
C THR A 205 12.45 -3.73 -13.71
N ASP A 206 12.76 -3.86 -14.99
CA ASP A 206 13.58 -2.89 -15.73
C ASP A 206 15.02 -2.72 -15.18
N LEU A 207 15.58 -3.80 -14.64
CA LEU A 207 16.95 -3.82 -14.07
C LEU A 207 18.06 -3.75 -15.13
N LYS A 208 17.72 -3.93 -16.40
CA LYS A 208 18.72 -3.96 -17.48
C LYS A 208 19.32 -2.57 -17.72
N GLY A 209 20.65 -2.51 -17.71
CA GLY A 209 21.40 -1.28 -17.93
C GLY A 209 21.32 -0.32 -16.75
N ILE A 210 21.14 -0.85 -15.54
CA ILE A 210 21.32 -0.14 -14.29
C ILE A 210 22.69 -0.46 -13.71
N TYR A 211 23.37 0.56 -13.17
CA TYR A 211 24.71 0.50 -12.60
C TYR A 211 24.69 1.07 -11.19
N THR A 212 25.56 0.54 -10.33
CA THR A 212 25.71 0.98 -8.95
C THR A 212 26.58 2.22 -8.80
N LYS A 213 27.36 2.55 -9.85
CA LYS A 213 28.24 3.71 -9.90
C LYS A 213 28.00 4.55 -11.16
N SER A 214 28.17 5.86 -11.02
CA SER A 214 28.05 6.83 -12.12
C SER A 214 29.13 6.66 -13.20
N THR A 215 30.19 5.89 -12.95
CA THR A 215 31.20 5.54 -13.96
C THR A 215 30.72 4.54 -15.00
N GLY A 216 29.54 3.90 -14.78
CA GLY A 216 28.97 2.89 -15.68
C GLY A 216 29.77 1.58 -15.76
N ASP A 217 30.70 1.34 -14.84
CA ASP A 217 31.64 0.19 -14.84
C ASP A 217 31.15 -0.97 -13.94
N GLN A 218 30.14 -0.75 -13.10
CA GLN A 218 29.60 -1.75 -12.18
C GLN A 218 28.09 -1.96 -12.43
N PRO A 219 27.72 -2.90 -13.32
CA PRO A 219 26.31 -3.21 -13.54
C PRO A 219 25.71 -3.84 -12.28
N LEU A 220 24.49 -3.42 -11.95
CA LEU A 220 23.72 -3.97 -10.85
C LEU A 220 23.45 -5.46 -11.08
N GLN A 221 23.85 -6.31 -10.14
CA GLN A 221 23.51 -7.72 -10.17
C GLN A 221 22.08 -7.94 -9.68
N PRO A 222 21.35 -8.96 -10.17
CA PRO A 222 19.95 -9.18 -9.78
C PRO A 222 19.73 -9.28 -8.26
N GLU A 223 20.65 -9.90 -7.54
CA GLU A 223 20.55 -10.06 -6.08
C GLU A 223 20.83 -8.76 -5.31
N GLU A 224 21.63 -7.85 -5.88
CA GLU A 224 21.99 -6.58 -5.26
C GLU A 224 20.81 -5.61 -5.16
N ILE A 225 19.75 -5.83 -5.97
CA ILE A 225 18.53 -5.02 -5.90
C ILE A 225 17.88 -5.07 -4.52
N ALA A 226 18.07 -6.15 -3.77
CA ALA A 226 17.58 -6.29 -2.40
C ALA A 226 18.20 -5.30 -1.41
N ASN A 227 19.34 -4.68 -1.74
CA ASN A 227 19.95 -3.60 -0.95
C ASN A 227 19.18 -2.28 -1.11
N TYR A 228 18.40 -2.15 -2.17
CA TYR A 228 17.69 -0.93 -2.58
C TYR A 228 16.19 -1.03 -2.39
N LEU A 229 15.58 -2.19 -2.68
CA LEU A 229 14.13 -2.39 -2.65
C LEU A 229 13.73 -3.60 -1.78
N ASN A 230 12.67 -3.43 -1.03
CA ASN A 230 12.05 -4.50 -0.25
C ASN A 230 11.21 -5.40 -1.16
N LEU A 231 11.79 -6.51 -1.60
CA LEU A 231 11.19 -7.44 -2.55
C LEU A 231 10.84 -8.77 -1.88
N GLY A 232 9.90 -9.50 -2.49
CA GLY A 232 9.50 -10.84 -2.04
C GLY A 232 8.03 -10.99 -1.72
N ASN A 233 7.71 -11.86 -0.77
CA ASN A 233 6.34 -12.24 -0.44
C ASN A 233 6.01 -12.01 1.02
N GLY A 234 4.81 -11.55 1.30
CA GLY A 234 4.26 -11.36 2.64
C GLY A 234 2.92 -12.07 2.82
N TYR A 235 2.70 -12.62 4.00
CA TYR A 235 1.48 -13.29 4.41
C TYR A 235 1.07 -12.77 5.77
N ASN A 236 -0.17 -12.32 5.90
CA ASN A 236 -0.75 -11.85 7.15
C ASN A 236 -2.13 -12.48 7.35
N VAL A 237 -2.37 -13.05 8.52
CA VAL A 237 -3.69 -13.55 8.93
C VAL A 237 -3.98 -13.02 10.32
N GLN A 238 -5.13 -12.39 10.47
CA GLN A 238 -5.62 -11.85 11.72
C GLN A 238 -7.02 -12.37 11.99
N VAL A 239 -7.26 -12.81 13.22
CA VAL A 239 -8.57 -13.29 13.68
C VAL A 239 -8.92 -12.53 14.95
N GLY A 240 -10.12 -11.98 15.01
CA GLY A 240 -10.63 -11.26 16.16
C GLY A 240 -12.01 -11.74 16.56
N TYR A 241 -12.32 -11.58 17.84
CA TYR A 241 -13.68 -11.78 18.38
C TYR A 241 -14.04 -10.69 19.37
N LEU A 242 -15.11 -9.96 19.08
CA LEU A 242 -15.65 -8.90 19.91
C LEU A 242 -16.87 -9.43 20.69
N LEU A 243 -16.74 -9.50 22.02
CA LEU A 243 -17.83 -9.87 22.93
C LEU A 243 -18.93 -8.78 22.95
N LYS A 244 -20.15 -9.15 23.29
CA LYS A 244 -21.26 -8.19 23.49
C LYS A 244 -21.00 -7.20 24.64
N SER A 245 -20.11 -7.56 25.57
CA SER A 245 -19.67 -6.70 26.67
C SER A 245 -18.68 -5.60 26.26
N GLY A 246 -18.21 -5.62 24.99
CA GLY A 246 -17.21 -4.68 24.48
C GLY A 246 -15.75 -5.16 24.58
N TRP A 247 -15.46 -6.28 25.25
CA TRP A 247 -14.13 -6.88 25.25
C TRP A 247 -13.85 -7.54 23.91
N GLY A 248 -12.65 -7.31 23.37
CA GLY A 248 -12.16 -7.91 22.13
C GLY A 248 -10.90 -8.73 22.38
N PHE A 249 -10.73 -9.79 21.60
CA PHE A 249 -9.54 -10.63 21.58
C PHE A 249 -9.10 -10.76 20.13
N ASP A 250 -7.85 -10.48 19.85
CA ASP A 250 -7.27 -10.55 18.52
C ASP A 250 -5.98 -11.37 18.54
N ALA A 251 -5.78 -12.14 17.48
CA ALA A 251 -4.55 -12.87 17.23
C ALA A 251 -4.10 -12.61 15.79
N ARG A 252 -2.79 -12.47 15.58
CA ARG A 252 -2.20 -12.22 14.28
C ARG A 252 -1.00 -13.13 14.04
N PHE A 253 -0.92 -13.67 12.84
CA PHE A 253 0.27 -14.33 12.30
C PHE A 253 0.71 -13.57 11.05
N SER A 254 1.95 -13.15 11.02
CA SER A 254 2.52 -12.44 9.87
C SER A 254 3.89 -13.00 9.53
N LYS A 255 4.17 -13.14 8.25
CA LYS A 255 5.45 -13.65 7.75
C LYS A 255 5.84 -12.91 6.48
N VAL A 256 7.08 -12.45 6.43
CA VAL A 256 7.74 -11.94 5.23
C VAL A 256 8.77 -12.97 4.78
N LYS A 257 8.83 -13.18 3.47
CA LYS A 257 9.85 -13.98 2.79
C LYS A 257 10.49 -13.09 1.73
N PRO A 258 11.64 -12.45 2.04
CA PRO A 258 12.38 -11.66 1.07
C PRO A 258 12.72 -12.49 -0.19
N GLU A 259 12.83 -11.83 -1.34
CA GLU A 259 13.17 -12.47 -2.61
C GLU A 259 14.61 -12.96 -2.59
N PHE A 260 15.52 -12.13 -2.07
CA PHE A 260 16.92 -12.47 -1.87
C PHE A 260 17.26 -12.44 -0.38
N LYS A 261 18.20 -13.27 0.05
CA LYS A 261 18.75 -13.16 1.40
C LYS A 261 19.65 -11.91 1.44
N GLU A 262 19.52 -11.11 2.47
CA GLU A 262 20.47 -10.04 2.73
C GLU A 262 21.88 -10.67 2.78
N THR A 263 22.73 -10.22 1.88
CA THR A 263 24.16 -10.54 1.97
C THR A 263 24.66 -9.73 3.17
N GLU A 264 25.31 -10.39 4.14
CA GLU A 264 25.94 -9.76 5.30
C GLU A 264 27.17 -8.93 4.85
N THR A 265 26.92 -7.86 4.11
CA THR A 265 27.97 -6.91 3.73
C THR A 265 27.39 -5.51 3.76
N SER A 266 27.30 -4.98 4.91
CA SER A 266 27.66 -3.64 5.38
C SER A 266 26.74 -3.18 6.50
N PRO A 267 27.27 -2.90 7.70
CA PRO A 267 26.64 -1.97 8.60
C PRO A 267 27.00 -0.57 8.08
N LEU A 268 26.12 0.06 7.35
CA LEU A 268 26.16 1.50 7.15
C LEU A 268 25.14 2.13 8.09
N TRP A 269 25.68 2.59 9.18
CA TRP A 269 25.07 3.56 10.11
C TRP A 269 25.50 4.96 9.68
#